data_8ef965adfe6e4da875038cf268301cc3
#
_entry.id   8ef965adfe6e4da875038cf268301cc3
#
_cell.length_a   1.000
_cell.length_b   1.000
_cell.length_c   1.000
_cell.angle_alpha   90.00
_cell.angle_beta   90.00
_cell.angle_gamma   90.00
#
_symmetry.space_group_name_H-M   'P 1'
#
loop_
_entity.id
_entity.type
_entity.pdbx_description
1 polymer ?
#
loop_
_entity_poly.entity_id
_entity_poly.type
_entity_poly.pdbx_seq_one_letter_code
_entity_poly.pdbx_strand_id
1 'polypeptide(L)'
;VDEAQDTSPRQWDIINALTGDFFAGETASSKLRTLFVVGDEKQSIYSFQGAQPEVFAETGKQKQIAVRAADRKFEPVTLPLSFRSVPEVLAATDLVFEPLRGAGRFSGSEAVVHEALRREAHGRVEVWPRILKDKGDAEQITLESDWTQAVDHLRAPAVVLAREIADTIKAMVTSETNPARGGPVLPDDILVLVRRRDPFMHALARELKDR
;
A
#
# COMPACT_ATOMS: atom_id res chain seq x y z
N VAL A 1 -17.22 5.24 8.63
CA VAL A 1 -16.48 4.09 8.11
C VAL A 1 -15.14 4.59 7.66
N ASP A 2 -14.08 4.06 8.22
CA ASP A 2 -12.69 4.34 7.87
C ASP A 2 -12.11 3.16 7.10
N GLU A 3 -11.09 3.41 6.24
CA GLU A 3 -10.47 2.40 5.36
C GLU A 3 -11.53 1.59 4.58
N ALA A 4 -12.50 2.29 4.02
CA ALA A 4 -13.70 1.68 3.44
C ALA A 4 -13.41 0.75 2.24
N GLN A 5 -12.28 0.93 1.54
CA GLN A 5 -11.81 0.05 0.47
C GLN A 5 -11.47 -1.37 0.95
N ASP A 6 -11.19 -1.52 2.25
CA ASP A 6 -10.85 -2.81 2.85
C ASP A 6 -12.07 -3.52 3.49
N THR A 7 -13.25 -2.95 3.30
CA THR A 7 -14.52 -3.49 3.79
C THR A 7 -15.04 -4.58 2.83
N SER A 8 -15.37 -5.76 3.38
CA SER A 8 -15.96 -6.85 2.59
C SER A 8 -17.45 -6.58 2.27
N PRO A 9 -18.02 -7.21 1.24
CA PRO A 9 -19.46 -7.07 0.91
C PRO A 9 -20.39 -7.33 2.09
N ARG A 10 -20.10 -8.36 2.89
CA ARG A 10 -20.92 -8.67 4.07
C ARG A 10 -20.87 -7.58 5.15
N GLN A 11 -19.74 -6.94 5.33
CA GLN A 11 -19.62 -5.80 6.23
C GLN A 11 -20.40 -4.60 5.68
N TRP A 12 -20.38 -4.39 4.36
CA TRP A 12 -21.23 -3.38 3.71
C TRP A 12 -22.72 -3.65 3.89
N ASP A 13 -23.16 -4.92 3.84
CA ASP A 13 -24.55 -5.29 4.13
C ASP A 13 -24.96 -4.85 5.54
N ILE A 14 -24.10 -5.06 6.54
CA ILE A 14 -24.33 -4.62 7.92
C ILE A 14 -24.42 -3.10 8.01
N ILE A 15 -23.44 -2.39 7.41
CA ILE A 15 -23.41 -0.92 7.38
C ILE A 15 -24.69 -0.38 6.70
N ASN A 16 -25.09 -0.98 5.60
CA ASN A 16 -26.29 -0.60 4.85
C ASN A 16 -27.56 -0.84 5.68
N ALA A 17 -27.65 -1.95 6.39
CA ALA A 17 -28.77 -2.22 7.29
C ALA A 17 -28.85 -1.21 8.44
N LEU A 18 -27.72 -0.86 9.05
CA LEU A 18 -27.66 0.13 10.13
C LEU A 18 -27.98 1.57 9.68
N THR A 19 -27.67 1.89 8.42
CA THR A 19 -27.83 3.25 7.87
C THR A 19 -29.03 3.40 6.94
N GLY A 20 -29.79 2.33 6.70
CA GLY A 20 -30.92 2.30 5.76
C GLY A 20 -31.97 3.35 6.09
N ASP A 21 -32.30 3.50 7.37
CA ASP A 21 -33.29 4.44 7.83
C ASP A 21 -32.80 5.89 7.93
N PHE A 22 -31.50 6.15 7.72
CA PHE A 22 -30.96 7.52 7.86
C PHE A 22 -31.54 8.47 6.81
N PHE A 23 -31.91 7.93 5.66
CA PHE A 23 -32.35 8.67 4.48
C PHE A 23 -33.72 8.19 3.98
N ALA A 24 -34.45 7.38 4.75
CA ALA A 24 -35.74 6.79 4.37
C ALA A 24 -36.97 7.66 4.78
N GLY A 25 -36.85 8.99 4.65
CA GLY A 25 -37.98 9.91 4.93
C GLY A 25 -38.08 10.33 6.39
N GLU A 26 -39.25 10.89 6.77
CA GLU A 26 -39.52 11.32 8.15
C GLU A 26 -39.61 10.13 9.09
N THR A 27 -38.44 9.72 9.64
CA THR A 27 -38.44 8.77 10.74
C THR A 27 -38.82 9.48 12.03
N ALA A 28 -39.42 8.75 12.96
CA ALA A 28 -39.90 9.23 14.27
C ALA A 28 -38.80 9.87 15.16
N SER A 29 -37.55 9.94 14.71
CA SER A 29 -36.45 10.58 15.36
C SER A 29 -36.17 11.93 14.72
N SER A 30 -36.37 13.00 15.49
CA SER A 30 -35.99 14.38 15.11
C SER A 30 -34.47 14.62 15.06
N LYS A 31 -33.64 13.59 15.33
CA LYS A 31 -32.18 13.71 15.35
C LYS A 31 -31.62 13.59 13.96
N LEU A 32 -30.82 14.57 13.57
CA LEU A 32 -30.02 14.51 12.36
C LEU A 32 -29.02 13.35 12.47
N ARG A 33 -29.08 12.43 11.51
CA ARG A 33 -28.12 11.33 11.37
C ARG A 33 -27.24 11.59 10.17
N THR A 34 -25.95 11.34 10.32
CA THR A 34 -24.95 11.55 9.29
C THR A 34 -24.18 10.26 9.05
N LEU A 35 -23.73 10.07 7.82
CA LEU A 35 -22.83 9.00 7.45
C LEU A 35 -21.57 9.62 6.87
N PHE A 36 -20.42 9.28 7.45
CA PHE A 36 -19.11 9.66 6.96
C PHE A 36 -18.35 8.39 6.56
N VAL A 37 -17.85 8.37 5.33
CA VAL A 37 -17.11 7.24 4.76
C VAL A 37 -15.87 7.76 4.10
N VAL A 38 -14.72 7.19 4.44
CA VAL A 38 -13.44 7.54 3.84
C VAL A 38 -12.70 6.29 3.40
N GLY A 39 -12.03 6.37 2.27
CA GLY A 39 -11.23 5.28 1.70
C GLY A 39 -10.58 5.69 0.39
N ASP A 40 -9.65 4.88 -0.07
CA ASP A 40 -9.00 5.01 -1.35
C ASP A 40 -8.85 3.62 -2.00
N GLU A 41 -9.55 3.37 -3.09
CA GLU A 41 -9.52 2.09 -3.81
C GLU A 41 -8.10 1.60 -4.15
N LYS A 42 -7.18 2.54 -4.40
CA LYS A 42 -5.78 2.24 -4.74
C LYS A 42 -4.98 1.67 -3.56
N GLN A 43 -5.45 1.91 -2.33
CA GLN A 43 -4.79 1.46 -1.11
C GLN A 43 -5.33 0.12 -0.59
N SER A 44 -6.27 -0.52 -1.28
CA SER A 44 -6.80 -1.82 -0.85
C SER A 44 -5.73 -2.90 -0.88
N ILE A 45 -5.50 -3.55 0.27
CA ILE A 45 -4.52 -4.62 0.46
C ILE A 45 -5.12 -5.88 1.09
N TYR A 46 -6.42 -5.89 1.42
CA TYR A 46 -7.11 -6.99 2.12
C TYR A 46 -8.02 -7.84 1.23
N SER A 47 -7.74 -7.91 -0.07
CA SER A 47 -8.50 -8.78 -1.00
C SER A 47 -8.50 -10.26 -0.57
N PHE A 48 -7.41 -10.73 0.08
CA PHE A 48 -7.32 -12.09 0.64
C PHE A 48 -8.23 -12.32 1.85
N GLN A 49 -8.77 -11.25 2.46
CA GLN A 49 -9.79 -11.30 3.52
C GLN A 49 -11.20 -10.98 2.99
N GLY A 50 -11.35 -10.89 1.67
CA GLY A 50 -12.63 -10.66 1.02
C GLY A 50 -12.99 -9.19 0.83
N ALA A 51 -12.06 -8.26 1.01
CA ALA A 51 -12.24 -6.87 0.62
C ALA A 51 -12.43 -6.76 -0.89
N GLN A 52 -13.37 -5.92 -1.30
CA GLN A 52 -13.68 -5.64 -2.70
C GLN A 52 -13.79 -4.11 -2.89
N PRO A 53 -12.74 -3.45 -3.38
CA PRO A 53 -12.72 -1.99 -3.55
C PRO A 53 -13.84 -1.46 -4.43
N GLU A 54 -14.25 -2.26 -5.42
CA GLU A 54 -15.34 -1.92 -6.34
C GLU A 54 -16.67 -1.74 -5.60
N VAL A 55 -16.91 -2.52 -4.54
CA VAL A 55 -18.12 -2.41 -3.70
C VAL A 55 -18.14 -1.10 -2.93
N PHE A 56 -16.97 -0.59 -2.51
CA PHE A 56 -16.87 0.73 -1.90
C PHE A 56 -17.37 1.83 -2.85
N ALA A 57 -16.87 1.84 -4.09
CA ALA A 57 -17.30 2.82 -5.08
C ALA A 57 -18.77 2.72 -5.45
N GLU A 58 -19.27 1.50 -5.63
CA GLU A 58 -20.70 1.27 -5.93
C GLU A 58 -21.58 1.69 -4.78
N THR A 59 -21.23 1.36 -3.54
CA THR A 59 -21.94 1.81 -2.34
C THR A 59 -21.95 3.32 -2.24
N GLY A 60 -20.85 4.01 -2.56
CA GLY A 60 -20.79 5.47 -2.62
C GLY A 60 -21.82 6.06 -3.58
N LYS A 61 -21.93 5.52 -4.79
CA LYS A 61 -22.94 5.94 -5.80
C LYS A 61 -24.38 5.70 -5.31
N GLN A 62 -24.65 4.53 -4.74
CA GLN A 62 -25.96 4.20 -4.20
C GLN A 62 -26.37 5.12 -3.05
N LYS A 63 -25.46 5.41 -2.13
CA LYS A 63 -25.68 6.37 -1.04
C LYS A 63 -25.91 7.78 -1.57
N GLN A 64 -25.17 8.21 -2.57
CA GLN A 64 -25.39 9.51 -3.21
C GLN A 64 -26.81 9.63 -3.78
N ILE A 65 -27.29 8.61 -4.47
CA ILE A 65 -28.65 8.57 -5.02
C ILE A 65 -29.68 8.63 -3.89
N ALA A 66 -29.54 7.79 -2.86
CA ALA A 66 -30.47 7.71 -1.74
C ALA A 66 -30.55 9.02 -0.94
N VAL A 67 -29.39 9.64 -0.66
CA VAL A 67 -29.30 10.91 0.08
C VAL A 67 -29.96 12.05 -0.70
N ARG A 68 -29.71 12.12 -2.01
CA ARG A 68 -30.32 13.13 -2.88
C ARG A 68 -31.82 12.92 -3.05
N ALA A 69 -32.29 11.68 -3.14
CA ALA A 69 -33.72 11.34 -3.20
C ALA A 69 -34.46 11.75 -1.92
N ALA A 70 -33.79 11.79 -0.79
CA ALA A 70 -34.30 12.27 0.50
C ALA A 70 -34.17 13.80 0.69
N ASP A 71 -33.83 14.53 -0.36
CA ASP A 71 -33.55 16.00 -0.32
C ASP A 71 -32.53 16.39 0.73
N ARG A 72 -31.51 15.56 0.86
CA ARG A 72 -30.37 15.77 1.78
C ARG A 72 -29.08 16.07 1.03
N LYS A 73 -28.14 16.69 1.72
CA LYS A 73 -26.83 17.04 1.16
C LYS A 73 -25.92 15.81 1.13
N PHE A 74 -25.44 15.44 -0.06
CA PHE A 74 -24.32 14.53 -0.25
C PHE A 74 -23.12 15.32 -0.74
N GLU A 75 -21.99 15.19 -0.06
CA GLU A 75 -20.80 15.97 -0.33
C GLU A 75 -19.60 15.03 -0.53
N PRO A 76 -19.17 14.82 -1.78
CA PRO A 76 -17.91 14.15 -2.05
C PRO A 76 -16.74 15.11 -1.73
N VAL A 77 -15.80 14.64 -0.93
CA VAL A 77 -14.59 15.41 -0.56
C VAL A 77 -13.38 14.63 -1.02
N THR A 78 -12.55 15.25 -1.85
CA THR A 78 -11.25 14.70 -2.25
C THR A 78 -10.17 15.25 -1.34
N LEU A 79 -9.24 14.39 -0.89
CA LEU A 79 -8.14 14.73 -0.01
C LEU A 79 -6.80 14.61 -0.77
N PRO A 80 -6.39 15.61 -1.55
CA PRO A 80 -5.17 15.53 -2.35
C PRO A 80 -3.90 15.78 -1.53
N LEU A 81 -4.02 16.43 -0.35
CA LEU A 81 -2.89 16.86 0.46
C LEU A 81 -2.38 15.73 1.35
N SER A 82 -1.14 15.33 1.14
CA SER A 82 -0.44 14.37 2.00
C SER A 82 0.36 15.08 3.09
N PHE A 83 0.08 14.74 4.34
CA PHE A 83 0.83 15.21 5.52
C PHE A 83 2.07 14.35 5.80
N ARG A 84 2.11 13.14 5.26
CA ARG A 84 3.08 12.09 5.58
C ARG A 84 4.25 12.09 4.60
N SER A 85 3.95 12.16 3.31
CA SER A 85 4.93 11.92 2.25
C SER A 85 5.52 13.22 1.69
N VAL A 86 6.75 13.13 1.22
CA VAL A 86 7.46 14.22 0.53
C VAL A 86 7.13 14.23 -0.97
N PRO A 87 7.40 15.34 -1.68
CA PRO A 87 7.02 15.49 -3.09
C PRO A 87 7.51 14.37 -4.01
N GLU A 88 8.76 13.93 -3.85
CA GLU A 88 9.36 12.93 -4.73
C GLU A 88 8.70 11.55 -4.59
N VAL A 89 8.25 11.19 -3.38
CA VAL A 89 7.54 9.93 -3.13
C VAL A 89 6.14 9.98 -3.75
N LEU A 90 5.46 11.10 -3.64
CA LEU A 90 4.13 11.27 -4.25
C LEU A 90 4.22 11.29 -5.77
N ALA A 91 5.20 12.00 -6.33
CA ALA A 91 5.42 12.04 -7.78
C ALA A 91 5.72 10.65 -8.36
N ALA A 92 6.53 9.84 -7.66
CA ALA A 92 6.79 8.47 -8.07
C ALA A 92 5.52 7.60 -8.04
N THR A 93 4.66 7.79 -7.03
CA THR A 93 3.37 7.11 -6.93
C THR A 93 2.45 7.53 -8.08
N ASP A 94 2.31 8.83 -8.33
CA ASP A 94 1.47 9.36 -9.42
C ASP A 94 1.93 8.83 -10.78
N LEU A 95 3.23 8.79 -11.03
CA LEU A 95 3.82 8.25 -12.25
C LEU A 95 3.47 6.77 -12.48
N VAL A 96 3.45 5.96 -11.42
CA VAL A 96 3.07 4.53 -11.50
C VAL A 96 1.58 4.36 -11.81
N PHE A 97 0.73 5.21 -11.25
CA PHE A 97 -0.72 5.11 -11.43
C PHE A 97 -1.25 5.78 -12.70
N GLU A 98 -0.49 6.69 -13.31
CA GLU A 98 -0.91 7.41 -14.52
C GLU A 98 -1.35 6.49 -15.67
N PRO A 99 -0.60 5.44 -16.07
CA PRO A 99 -1.04 4.52 -17.13
C PRO A 99 -2.29 3.72 -16.77
N LEU A 100 -2.53 3.49 -15.47
CA LEU A 100 -3.67 2.71 -14.98
C LEU A 100 -4.97 3.50 -14.97
N ARG A 101 -4.89 4.84 -14.91
CA ARG A 101 -6.04 5.76 -14.99
C ARG A 101 -6.79 5.60 -16.33
N GLY A 102 -6.05 5.55 -17.44
CA GLY A 102 -6.61 5.36 -18.78
C GLY A 102 -7.21 3.97 -19.03
N ALA A 103 -6.87 2.98 -18.23
CA ALA A 103 -7.33 1.60 -18.37
C ALA A 103 -8.66 1.31 -17.67
N GLY A 104 -9.33 2.30 -17.06
CA GLY A 104 -10.62 2.14 -16.37
C GLY A 104 -10.58 1.20 -15.16
N ARG A 105 -9.42 1.00 -14.59
CA ARG A 105 -9.23 0.07 -13.47
C ARG A 105 -9.62 0.65 -12.11
N PHE A 106 -9.86 1.94 -12.04
CA PHE A 106 -10.32 2.63 -10.84
C PHE A 106 -11.57 3.42 -11.18
N SER A 107 -12.57 3.38 -10.31
CA SER A 107 -13.88 4.02 -10.54
C SER A 107 -13.86 5.54 -10.36
N GLY A 108 -12.83 6.10 -9.75
CA GLY A 108 -12.59 7.53 -9.66
C GLY A 108 -11.90 8.05 -10.92
N SER A 109 -12.65 8.69 -11.81
CA SER A 109 -12.16 9.16 -13.11
C SER A 109 -11.26 10.40 -13.03
N GLU A 110 -11.18 11.08 -11.91
CA GLU A 110 -10.37 12.28 -11.79
C GLU A 110 -8.95 11.93 -11.37
N ALA A 111 -8.00 12.46 -12.14
CA ALA A 111 -6.60 12.37 -11.83
C ALA A 111 -6.32 13.14 -10.52
N VAL A 112 -6.33 12.44 -9.40
CA VAL A 112 -5.85 13.02 -8.14
C VAL A 112 -4.35 13.17 -8.27
N VAL A 113 -3.89 14.41 -8.41
CA VAL A 113 -2.48 14.76 -8.25
C VAL A 113 -2.27 14.99 -6.77
N HIS A 114 -1.39 14.21 -6.17
CA HIS A 114 -1.11 14.35 -4.75
C HIS A 114 -0.26 15.58 -4.49
N GLU A 115 -0.59 16.31 -3.43
CA GLU A 115 0.18 17.45 -2.95
C GLU A 115 0.86 17.10 -1.63
N ALA A 116 2.15 17.42 -1.49
CA ALA A 116 2.86 17.28 -0.24
C ALA A 116 2.69 18.52 0.64
N LEU A 117 2.33 18.35 1.92
CA LEU A 117 2.41 19.43 2.89
C LEU A 117 3.88 19.81 3.16
N ARG A 118 4.76 18.81 3.20
CA ARG A 118 6.21 18.98 3.45
C ARG A 118 6.96 19.35 2.17
N ARG A 119 6.63 20.49 1.56
CA ARG A 119 7.18 20.90 0.25
C ARG A 119 8.69 21.12 0.26
N GLU A 120 9.25 21.51 1.40
CA GLU A 120 10.68 21.78 1.58
C GLU A 120 11.49 20.54 1.99
N ALA A 121 10.82 19.42 2.27
CA ALA A 121 11.49 18.17 2.58
C ALA A 121 11.79 17.40 1.29
N HIS A 122 13.00 16.86 1.21
CA HIS A 122 13.44 16.07 0.06
C HIS A 122 13.38 14.58 0.36
N GLY A 123 13.07 13.80 -0.66
CA GLY A 123 13.04 12.36 -0.61
C GLY A 123 13.71 11.74 -1.85
N ARG A 124 13.85 10.43 -1.83
CA ARG A 124 14.42 9.67 -2.94
C ARG A 124 13.63 8.37 -3.12
N VAL A 125 13.30 8.06 -4.36
CA VAL A 125 12.73 6.77 -4.75
C VAL A 125 13.69 6.11 -5.72
N GLU A 126 14.12 4.89 -5.40
CA GLU A 126 15.03 4.12 -6.23
C GLU A 126 14.38 2.80 -6.64
N VAL A 127 14.58 2.42 -7.88
CA VAL A 127 14.17 1.12 -8.40
C VAL A 127 15.44 0.35 -8.77
N TRP A 128 15.70 -0.72 -8.04
CA TRP A 128 16.86 -1.55 -8.30
C TRP A 128 16.57 -2.54 -9.43
N PRO A 129 17.60 -2.89 -10.24
CA PRO A 129 17.45 -3.87 -11.28
C PRO A 129 17.12 -5.25 -10.69
N ARG A 130 16.38 -6.05 -11.47
CA ARG A 130 16.07 -7.42 -11.06
C ARG A 130 17.33 -8.28 -11.07
N ILE A 131 17.59 -8.97 -9.97
CA ILE A 131 18.62 -10.00 -9.91
C ILE A 131 18.06 -11.25 -10.60
N LEU A 132 18.64 -11.62 -11.71
CA LEU A 132 18.24 -12.79 -12.50
C LEU A 132 19.07 -14.00 -12.06
N LYS A 133 18.47 -15.18 -12.15
CA LYS A 133 19.18 -16.43 -11.97
C LYS A 133 20.14 -16.62 -13.15
N ASP A 134 21.41 -16.88 -12.86
CA ASP A 134 22.40 -17.15 -13.92
C ASP A 134 22.03 -18.43 -14.66
N LYS A 135 22.04 -18.40 -16.01
CA LYS A 135 21.73 -19.57 -16.83
C LYS A 135 22.71 -20.72 -16.62
N GLY A 136 23.95 -20.43 -16.16
CA GLY A 136 24.96 -21.43 -15.85
C GLY A 136 24.71 -22.22 -14.57
N ASP A 137 23.92 -21.69 -13.64
CA ASP A 137 23.61 -22.43 -12.39
C ASP A 137 22.56 -23.54 -12.57
N ALA A 138 21.88 -23.59 -13.74
CA ALA A 138 20.91 -24.65 -14.04
C ALA A 138 21.56 -25.97 -14.48
N GLU A 139 22.79 -25.93 -14.99
CA GLU A 139 23.49 -27.14 -15.47
C GLU A 139 24.29 -27.88 -14.40
N GLN A 140 24.49 -27.27 -13.22
CA GLN A 140 25.21 -27.90 -12.11
C GLN A 140 24.31 -28.51 -11.02
N ILE A 141 23.02 -28.56 -11.23
CA ILE A 141 22.12 -29.42 -10.43
C ILE A 141 22.23 -30.85 -11.02
N THR A 142 23.39 -31.44 -10.94
CA THR A 142 23.55 -32.88 -11.10
C THR A 142 22.83 -33.57 -9.95
N LEU A 143 22.27 -34.77 -10.21
CA LEU A 143 21.54 -35.66 -9.30
C LEU A 143 22.29 -36.07 -8.01
N GLU A 144 23.44 -35.48 -7.75
CA GLU A 144 24.29 -35.65 -6.55
C GLU A 144 24.23 -34.44 -5.60
N SER A 145 23.38 -33.45 -5.84
CA SER A 145 23.23 -32.38 -4.85
C SER A 145 22.54 -32.96 -3.63
N ASP A 146 23.34 -33.16 -2.62
CA ASP A 146 22.95 -33.61 -1.30
C ASP A 146 21.73 -32.79 -0.83
N TRP A 147 20.57 -33.43 -0.69
CA TRP A 147 19.33 -32.80 -0.22
C TRP A 147 19.48 -32.19 1.18
N THR A 148 20.59 -32.46 1.87
CA THR A 148 20.97 -31.86 3.14
C THR A 148 21.66 -30.49 2.97
N GLN A 149 22.09 -30.12 1.75
CA GLN A 149 22.61 -28.79 1.52
C GLN A 149 21.42 -27.81 1.51
N ALA A 150 21.45 -26.93 2.50
CA ALA A 150 20.49 -25.84 2.61
C ALA A 150 20.32 -25.13 1.25
N VAL A 151 19.08 -24.79 0.90
CA VAL A 151 18.67 -24.06 -0.32
C VAL A 151 19.38 -22.69 -0.47
N ASP A 152 20.34 -22.41 0.35
CA ASP A 152 21.19 -21.22 0.47
C ASP A 152 22.42 -21.29 -0.43
N HIS A 153 22.22 -21.52 -1.71
CA HIS A 153 23.31 -21.23 -2.64
C HIS A 153 23.65 -19.74 -2.51
N LEU A 154 24.89 -19.44 -2.17
CA LEU A 154 25.42 -18.07 -2.01
C LEU A 154 25.15 -17.16 -3.23
N ARG A 155 24.80 -17.75 -4.37
CA ARG A 155 24.42 -17.08 -5.63
C ARG A 155 22.92 -17.09 -5.92
N ALA A 156 22.10 -17.67 -5.05
CA ALA A 156 20.66 -17.61 -5.26
C ALA A 156 20.19 -16.13 -5.28
N PRO A 157 19.37 -15.71 -6.24
CA PRO A 157 18.93 -14.31 -6.37
C PRO A 157 18.39 -13.73 -5.07
N ALA A 158 17.70 -14.53 -4.27
CA ALA A 158 17.16 -14.11 -2.98
C ALA A 158 18.28 -13.79 -1.96
N VAL A 159 19.38 -14.57 -1.96
CA VAL A 159 20.52 -14.34 -1.05
C VAL A 159 21.33 -13.14 -1.51
N VAL A 160 21.55 -12.99 -2.81
CA VAL A 160 22.24 -11.82 -3.38
C VAL A 160 21.48 -10.55 -3.03
N LEU A 161 20.14 -10.53 -3.27
CA LEU A 161 19.31 -9.39 -2.91
C LEU A 161 19.31 -9.11 -1.40
N ALA A 162 19.25 -10.14 -0.57
CA ALA A 162 19.31 -10.00 0.89
C ALA A 162 20.61 -9.33 1.34
N ARG A 163 21.73 -9.71 0.71
CA ARG A 163 23.06 -9.13 0.98
C ARG A 163 23.13 -7.67 0.56
N GLU A 164 22.68 -7.35 -0.64
CA GLU A 164 22.68 -5.97 -1.15
C GLU A 164 21.81 -5.05 -0.27
N ILE A 165 20.65 -5.52 0.17
CA ILE A 165 19.79 -4.78 1.10
C ILE A 165 20.49 -4.60 2.45
N ALA A 166 21.09 -5.65 3.00
CA ALA A 166 21.78 -5.57 4.29
C ALA A 166 23.00 -4.63 4.25
N ASP A 167 23.78 -4.66 3.15
CA ASP A 167 24.89 -3.73 2.94
C ASP A 167 24.41 -2.28 2.82
N THR A 168 23.31 -2.06 2.11
CA THR A 168 22.69 -0.74 1.99
C THR A 168 22.20 -0.23 3.35
N ILE A 169 21.50 -1.06 4.12
CA ILE A 169 21.05 -0.70 5.47
C ILE A 169 22.22 -0.36 6.37
N LYS A 170 23.29 -1.15 6.35
CA LYS A 170 24.51 -0.87 7.10
C LYS A 170 25.12 0.48 6.71
N ALA A 171 25.20 0.77 5.41
CA ALA A 171 25.71 2.05 4.93
C ALA A 171 24.85 3.21 5.41
N MET A 172 23.51 3.10 5.33
CA MET A 172 22.58 4.10 5.81
C MET A 172 22.77 4.40 7.31
N VAL A 173 22.81 3.36 8.13
CA VAL A 173 22.96 3.51 9.60
C VAL A 173 24.33 4.06 9.97
N THR A 174 25.36 3.76 9.19
CA THR A 174 26.74 4.16 9.50
C THR A 174 27.08 5.58 9.05
N SER A 175 26.54 6.03 7.92
CA SER A 175 27.01 7.24 7.24
C SER A 175 25.94 8.24 6.85
N GLU A 176 24.65 7.89 6.93
CA GLU A 176 23.58 8.79 6.51
C GLU A 176 22.94 9.53 7.68
N THR A 177 22.40 10.70 7.37
CA THR A 177 21.63 11.53 8.32
C THR A 177 20.15 11.42 7.99
N ASN A 178 19.33 11.18 8.99
CA ASN A 178 17.88 11.17 8.86
C ASN A 178 17.39 12.60 8.57
N PRO A 179 16.83 12.88 7.38
CA PRO A 179 16.44 14.24 7.00
C PRO A 179 15.28 14.80 7.85
N ALA A 180 14.49 13.94 8.49
CA ALA A 180 13.37 14.36 9.31
C ALA A 180 13.79 14.81 10.72
N ARG A 181 14.86 14.22 11.27
CA ARG A 181 15.33 14.49 12.65
C ARG A 181 16.63 15.29 12.72
N GLY A 182 17.41 15.31 11.63
CA GLY A 182 18.76 15.91 11.64
C GLY A 182 19.80 15.12 12.43
N GLY A 183 19.55 13.85 12.77
CA GLY A 183 20.47 12.96 13.46
C GLY A 183 20.84 11.73 12.60
N PRO A 184 21.69 10.80 13.09
CA PRO A 184 22.03 9.60 12.34
C PRO A 184 20.79 8.76 12.04
N VAL A 185 20.80 8.03 10.93
CA VAL A 185 19.79 7.02 10.63
C VAL A 185 19.91 5.90 11.64
N LEU A 186 18.80 5.52 12.28
CA LEU A 186 18.74 4.40 13.22
C LEU A 186 18.06 3.20 12.56
N PRO A 187 18.32 1.96 13.02
CA PRO A 187 17.60 0.78 12.54
C PRO A 187 16.07 0.92 12.61
N ASP A 188 15.54 1.62 13.61
CA ASP A 188 14.11 1.87 13.80
C ASP A 188 13.51 2.83 12.75
N ASP A 189 14.32 3.52 11.99
CA ASP A 189 13.87 4.38 10.88
C ASP A 189 13.66 3.58 9.59
N ILE A 190 14.05 2.29 9.57
CA ILE A 190 14.09 1.46 8.36
C ILE A 190 13.03 0.37 8.44
N LEU A 191 12.16 0.32 7.44
CA LEU A 191 11.12 -0.71 7.31
C LEU A 191 11.31 -1.48 6.01
N VAL A 192 11.43 -2.80 6.09
CA VAL A 192 11.47 -3.68 4.93
C VAL A 192 10.12 -4.35 4.76
N LEU A 193 9.43 -4.04 3.66
CA LEU A 193 8.14 -4.63 3.32
C LEU A 193 8.33 -5.74 2.30
N VAL A 194 7.70 -6.89 2.54
CA VAL A 194 7.72 -8.04 1.63
C VAL A 194 6.30 -8.48 1.31
N ARG A 195 6.10 -8.92 0.07
CA ARG A 195 4.77 -9.38 -0.36
C ARG A 195 4.35 -10.70 0.28
N ARG A 196 5.30 -11.57 0.58
CA ARG A 196 5.09 -12.89 1.20
C ARG A 196 6.24 -13.21 2.14
N ARG A 197 5.95 -14.00 3.17
CA ARG A 197 7.00 -14.62 4.00
C ARG A 197 7.53 -15.83 3.25
N ASP A 198 8.71 -15.69 2.69
CA ASP A 198 9.42 -16.67 1.89
C ASP A 198 10.86 -16.85 2.37
N PRO A 199 11.68 -17.71 1.78
CA PRO A 199 13.09 -17.91 2.13
C PRO A 199 13.93 -16.63 2.11
N PHE A 200 13.57 -15.62 1.33
CA PHE A 200 14.24 -14.31 1.32
C PHE A 200 14.28 -13.66 2.70
N MET A 201 13.17 -13.76 3.48
CA MET A 201 13.09 -13.21 4.83
C MET A 201 14.15 -13.81 5.77
N HIS A 202 14.37 -15.12 5.67
CA HIS A 202 15.39 -15.81 6.46
C HIS A 202 16.81 -15.41 6.03
N ALA A 203 17.03 -15.31 4.71
CA ALA A 203 18.31 -14.85 4.17
C ALA A 203 18.60 -13.41 4.64
N LEU A 204 17.63 -12.50 4.53
CA LEU A 204 17.79 -11.11 4.96
C LEU A 204 18.07 -11.01 6.47
N ALA A 205 17.30 -11.73 7.29
CA ALA A 205 17.52 -11.72 8.75
C ALA A 205 18.91 -12.22 9.14
N ARG A 206 19.45 -13.20 8.43
CA ARG A 206 20.83 -13.69 8.63
C ARG A 206 21.83 -12.62 8.20
N GLU A 207 21.74 -12.12 6.98
CA GLU A 207 22.65 -11.12 6.47
C GLU A 207 22.68 -9.83 7.33
N LEU A 208 21.55 -9.43 7.92
CA LEU A 208 21.48 -8.30 8.85
C LEU A 208 22.14 -8.59 10.20
N LYS A 209 22.11 -9.84 10.69
CA LYS A 209 22.78 -10.22 11.94
C LYS A 209 24.31 -10.29 11.80
N ASP A 210 24.78 -10.58 10.60
CA ASP A 210 26.22 -10.76 10.31
C ASP A 210 26.93 -9.42 10.06
N ARG A 211 26.19 -8.30 10.02
CA ARG A 211 26.70 -6.93 9.77
C ARG A 211 26.69 -6.04 11.00
#